data_385adab71c92bb77b6057318c8ca7ef2
#
_entry.id   385adab71c92bb77b6057318c8ca7ef2
#
_cell.length_a   1.000
_cell.length_b   1.000
_cell.length_c   1.000
_cell.angle_alpha   90.00
_cell.angle_beta   90.00
_cell.angle_gamma   90.00
#
_symmetry.space_group_name_H-M   'P 1'
#
loop_
_entity.id
_entity.type
_entity.pdbx_description
1 polymer ?
#
loop_
_entity_poly.entity_id
_entity_poly.type
_entity_poly.pdbx_seq_one_letter_code
_entity_poly.pdbx_strand_id
1 'polypeptide(L)'
;MPTDLEIAQAAQPKRIQEIAEKAGIPEGAISPYGQYIAKVDPMQLGADSEMRAKLILVTAINPTPAGEGKTTVSVGLADGMTKIGKRAMLALREPSLGPVFGMKGGAAGGGRAQVLPMEQINLHFTGDLHAITAANNLLAAMVDNHIQQGNALGIDPRQVTWRRCLDVNDRQLRAIVSGLGGKPNGTPREDGFDITAASEVMAVFCLAKDLQDLKARLSRLQVARTYGGKPVTAGDLHAAGAMTALLRDALQPNLVQTIDGTPCLMHGGPFANIAHGCNSVIATTTAMRLADYVVTEAGFGADLGAEKFMDIKCRMSGIFPDAVVLVATVRALKSHGGCPKADLSHENVEALRKGLPNLLAHIDHIRNVWKRPVVVALNRFVSDTEAEMALLRQACADAGAPVELCDGWAKGGDGVKELAARVCGIVDSAPKSAPCYTYDITLPLKDKIEAIATRIYGAAKVEFAGNVLKQLQKLEDEGWRECPVCIAKTQYSFSDDAKLLGAPAGHTLHIRQVRLNAGAGFVVAFAGDIIAMPGLPKVPAAEAIDVDENGEIVGLF
;
A
#
# COMPACT_ATOMS: atom_id res chain seq x y z
N MET A 1 4.50 -3.78 -30.11
CA MET A 1 5.31 -4.26 -28.98
C MET A 1 4.46 -5.27 -28.24
N PRO A 2 5.05 -6.35 -27.71
CA PRO A 2 4.28 -7.31 -26.91
C PRO A 2 3.67 -6.62 -25.67
N THR A 3 2.53 -7.13 -25.23
CA THR A 3 1.86 -6.69 -23.99
C THR A 3 2.62 -7.19 -22.77
N ASP A 4 2.31 -6.64 -21.59
CA ASP A 4 2.91 -7.09 -20.33
C ASP A 4 2.59 -8.59 -20.07
N LEU A 5 1.39 -9.03 -20.43
CA LEU A 5 0.98 -10.45 -20.34
C LEU A 5 1.79 -11.35 -21.29
N GLU A 6 1.92 -10.98 -22.56
CA GLU A 6 2.72 -11.74 -23.53
C GLU A 6 4.20 -11.85 -23.12
N ILE A 7 4.76 -10.78 -22.51
CA ILE A 7 6.13 -10.82 -21.98
C ILE A 7 6.23 -11.80 -20.81
N ALA A 8 5.23 -11.79 -19.90
CA ALA A 8 5.20 -12.70 -18.76
C ALA A 8 5.03 -14.16 -19.18
N GLN A 9 4.13 -14.45 -20.14
CA GLN A 9 3.89 -15.80 -20.69
C GLN A 9 5.10 -16.35 -21.46
N ALA A 10 5.84 -15.49 -22.15
CA ALA A 10 7.08 -15.88 -22.84
C ALA A 10 8.27 -16.11 -21.89
N ALA A 11 8.18 -15.68 -20.64
CA ALA A 11 9.24 -15.86 -19.66
C ALA A 11 9.35 -17.32 -19.19
N GLN A 12 10.55 -17.74 -18.81
CA GLN A 12 10.82 -19.06 -18.25
C GLN A 12 11.21 -18.95 -16.78
N PRO A 13 10.25 -18.95 -15.85
CA PRO A 13 10.55 -18.84 -14.44
C PRO A 13 11.28 -20.07 -13.93
N LYS A 14 12.20 -19.88 -12.99
CA LYS A 14 12.85 -20.96 -12.27
C LYS A 14 11.89 -21.62 -11.29
N ARG A 15 12.18 -22.85 -10.90
CA ARG A 15 11.40 -23.51 -9.84
C ARG A 15 11.56 -22.72 -8.52
N ILE A 16 10.49 -22.68 -7.74
CA ILE A 16 10.48 -21.86 -6.52
C ILE A 16 11.51 -22.32 -5.49
N GLN A 17 11.87 -23.61 -5.50
CA GLN A 17 12.93 -24.16 -4.65
C GLN A 17 14.30 -23.53 -4.98
N GLU A 18 14.59 -23.34 -6.27
CA GLU A 18 15.85 -22.67 -6.71
C GLU A 18 15.91 -21.20 -6.26
N ILE A 19 14.73 -20.53 -6.27
CA ILE A 19 14.62 -19.15 -5.79
C ILE A 19 14.78 -19.09 -4.26
N ALA A 20 14.20 -20.05 -3.55
CA ALA A 20 14.37 -20.17 -2.10
C ALA A 20 15.84 -20.41 -1.71
N GLU A 21 16.51 -21.33 -2.41
CA GLU A 21 17.94 -21.60 -2.23
C GLU A 21 18.78 -20.34 -2.49
N LYS A 22 18.53 -19.65 -3.62
CA LYS A 22 19.19 -18.37 -3.95
C LYS A 22 19.00 -17.31 -2.86
N ALA A 23 17.81 -17.28 -2.25
CA ALA A 23 17.49 -16.35 -1.16
C ALA A 23 18.08 -16.80 0.20
N GLY A 24 18.60 -18.02 0.30
CA GLY A 24 19.09 -18.60 1.56
C GLY A 24 17.96 -19.03 2.49
N ILE A 25 16.79 -19.37 1.96
CA ILE A 25 15.64 -19.87 2.70
C ILE A 25 15.78 -21.40 2.84
N PRO A 26 15.80 -21.97 4.08
CA PRO A 26 15.85 -23.41 4.28
C PRO A 26 14.65 -24.12 3.65
N GLU A 27 14.83 -25.33 3.13
CA GLU A 27 13.76 -26.13 2.53
C GLU A 27 12.58 -26.35 3.49
N GLY A 28 12.85 -26.58 4.78
CA GLY A 28 11.81 -26.74 5.80
C GLY A 28 11.00 -25.46 6.09
N ALA A 29 11.48 -24.30 5.65
CA ALA A 29 10.79 -23.02 5.84
C ALA A 29 9.87 -22.66 4.68
N ILE A 30 9.77 -23.47 3.63
CA ILE A 30 8.89 -23.22 2.49
C ILE A 30 7.79 -24.27 2.36
N SER A 31 6.60 -23.82 1.98
CA SER A 31 5.46 -24.66 1.58
C SER A 31 5.09 -24.32 0.13
N PRO A 32 5.45 -25.16 -0.86
CA PRO A 32 5.18 -24.87 -2.28
C PRO A 32 3.70 -24.80 -2.61
N TYR A 33 3.33 -23.81 -3.41
CA TYR A 33 2.05 -23.65 -4.08
C TYR A 33 2.25 -23.79 -5.60
N GLY A 34 2.29 -25.02 -6.09
CA GLY A 34 2.70 -25.32 -7.46
C GLY A 34 4.20 -25.21 -7.65
N GLN A 35 4.62 -24.82 -8.88
CA GLN A 35 6.04 -24.83 -9.26
C GLN A 35 6.77 -23.51 -8.98
N TYR A 36 6.05 -22.38 -8.95
CA TYR A 36 6.62 -21.04 -9.03
C TYR A 36 6.28 -20.12 -7.84
N ILE A 37 5.52 -20.63 -6.89
CA ILE A 37 5.08 -19.92 -5.68
C ILE A 37 5.34 -20.78 -4.45
N ALA A 38 5.71 -20.17 -3.32
CA ALA A 38 5.74 -20.85 -2.03
C ALA A 38 5.33 -19.88 -0.91
N LYS A 39 4.72 -20.42 0.14
CA LYS A 39 4.65 -19.75 1.44
C LYS A 39 5.98 -19.87 2.16
N VAL A 40 6.38 -18.83 2.88
CA VAL A 40 7.59 -18.82 3.72
C VAL A 40 7.20 -18.71 5.18
N ASP A 41 7.64 -19.65 6.01
CA ASP A 41 7.48 -19.56 7.46
C ASP A 41 8.68 -18.81 8.09
N PRO A 42 8.50 -17.55 8.53
CA PRO A 42 9.61 -16.77 9.09
C PRO A 42 10.17 -17.33 10.39
N MET A 43 9.40 -18.16 11.11
CA MET A 43 9.82 -18.76 12.36
C MET A 43 10.88 -19.86 12.15
N GLN A 44 10.95 -20.43 10.95
CA GLN A 44 11.92 -21.48 10.60
C GLN A 44 13.20 -20.94 9.96
N LEU A 45 13.38 -19.62 9.86
CA LEU A 45 14.59 -19.01 9.31
C LEU A 45 15.78 -18.97 10.29
N GLY A 46 15.62 -19.53 11.50
CA GLY A 46 16.64 -19.51 12.56
C GLY A 46 16.62 -18.22 13.39
N ALA A 47 16.85 -18.37 14.69
CA ALA A 47 16.80 -17.25 15.66
C ALA A 47 17.95 -16.23 15.47
N ASP A 48 19.06 -16.65 14.86
CA ASP A 48 20.28 -15.84 14.74
C ASP A 48 20.33 -14.91 13.50
N SER A 49 19.26 -14.90 12.68
CA SER A 49 19.23 -14.05 11.49
C SER A 49 18.77 -12.63 11.88
N GLU A 50 19.72 -11.77 12.23
CA GLU A 50 19.45 -10.34 12.46
C GLU A 50 19.00 -9.63 11.17
N MET A 51 18.16 -8.61 11.31
CA MET A 51 17.81 -7.70 10.22
C MET A 51 19.04 -6.84 9.89
N ARG A 52 19.76 -7.20 8.82
CA ARG A 52 21.01 -6.55 8.40
C ARG A 52 20.90 -5.77 7.10
N ALA A 53 19.86 -6.03 6.32
CA ALA A 53 19.70 -5.42 5.01
C ALA A 53 19.49 -3.91 5.09
N LYS A 54 19.99 -3.22 4.07
CA LYS A 54 19.63 -1.84 3.76
C LYS A 54 18.23 -1.82 3.18
N LEU A 55 17.33 -1.03 3.77
CA LEU A 55 15.95 -0.88 3.32
C LEU A 55 15.82 0.32 2.39
N ILE A 56 15.35 0.11 1.16
CA ILE A 56 15.10 1.13 0.16
C ILE A 56 13.60 1.24 -0.05
N LEU A 57 13.04 2.42 0.19
CA LEU A 57 11.63 2.72 -0.08
C LEU A 57 11.48 3.34 -1.45
N VAL A 58 10.70 2.71 -2.33
CA VAL A 58 10.28 3.29 -3.61
C VAL A 58 8.92 3.95 -3.44
N THR A 59 8.83 5.21 -3.79
CA THR A 59 7.59 6.01 -3.80
C THR A 59 7.53 6.84 -5.08
N ALA A 60 6.54 7.71 -5.24
CA ALA A 60 6.42 8.56 -6.42
C ALA A 60 5.92 9.96 -6.09
N ILE A 61 5.94 10.84 -7.07
CA ILE A 61 5.17 12.08 -7.08
C ILE A 61 3.67 11.78 -7.03
N ASN A 62 2.81 12.80 -6.84
CA ASN A 62 1.36 12.58 -6.88
C ASN A 62 0.95 11.87 -8.18
N PRO A 63 0.15 10.78 -8.11
CA PRO A 63 -0.19 10.00 -9.28
C PRO A 63 -1.08 10.77 -10.25
N THR A 64 -1.00 10.34 -11.51
CA THR A 64 -1.88 10.77 -12.59
C THR A 64 -2.69 9.57 -13.11
N PRO A 65 -3.73 9.77 -13.91
CA PRO A 65 -4.48 8.67 -14.50
C PRO A 65 -3.64 7.71 -15.36
N ALA A 66 -2.45 8.14 -15.82
CA ALA A 66 -1.56 7.31 -16.63
C ALA A 66 -0.69 6.35 -15.78
N GLY A 67 -0.57 6.60 -14.48
CA GLY A 67 0.34 5.89 -13.59
C GLY A 67 1.81 6.30 -13.77
N GLU A 68 2.62 6.13 -12.73
CA GLU A 68 4.05 6.53 -12.70
C GLU A 68 5.00 5.35 -12.83
N GLY A 69 4.49 4.10 -12.78
CA GLY A 69 5.29 2.89 -12.91
C GLY A 69 6.13 2.56 -11.68
N LYS A 70 5.67 2.87 -10.47
CA LYS A 70 6.40 2.55 -9.22
C LYS A 70 6.84 1.10 -9.12
N THR A 71 5.92 0.16 -9.33
CA THR A 71 6.22 -1.27 -9.22
C THR A 71 7.23 -1.71 -10.26
N THR A 72 7.12 -1.22 -11.50
CA THR A 72 8.11 -1.44 -12.56
C THR A 72 9.50 -0.93 -12.15
N VAL A 73 9.57 0.25 -11.55
CA VAL A 73 10.85 0.80 -11.02
C VAL A 73 11.34 -0.01 -9.83
N SER A 74 10.46 -0.44 -8.91
CA SER A 74 10.86 -1.27 -7.76
C SER A 74 11.46 -2.61 -8.19
N VAL A 75 10.80 -3.29 -9.13
CA VAL A 75 11.25 -4.56 -9.69
C VAL A 75 12.55 -4.36 -10.46
N GLY A 76 12.59 -3.40 -11.38
CA GLY A 76 13.80 -3.08 -12.15
C GLY A 76 14.99 -2.71 -11.26
N LEU A 77 14.75 -1.97 -10.17
CA LEU A 77 15.80 -1.60 -9.21
C LEU A 77 16.40 -2.83 -8.52
N ALA A 78 15.57 -3.74 -8.03
CA ALA A 78 16.07 -4.97 -7.39
C ALA A 78 16.80 -5.87 -8.38
N ASP A 79 16.29 -6.01 -9.61
CA ASP A 79 16.97 -6.72 -10.70
C ASP A 79 18.28 -6.03 -11.07
N GLY A 80 18.31 -4.70 -11.19
CA GLY A 80 19.52 -3.92 -11.42
C GLY A 80 20.56 -4.12 -10.32
N MET A 81 20.16 -4.15 -9.05
CA MET A 81 21.06 -4.48 -7.93
C MET A 81 21.63 -5.89 -8.07
N THR A 82 20.81 -6.88 -8.45
CA THR A 82 21.28 -8.25 -8.70
C THR A 82 22.25 -8.30 -9.87
N LYS A 83 21.99 -7.55 -10.97
CA LYS A 83 22.89 -7.46 -12.14
C LYS A 83 24.25 -6.84 -11.84
N ILE A 84 24.35 -5.98 -10.83
CA ILE A 84 25.63 -5.42 -10.36
C ILE A 84 26.25 -6.22 -9.18
N GLY A 85 25.77 -7.46 -8.97
CA GLY A 85 26.35 -8.40 -8.00
C GLY A 85 25.90 -8.21 -6.55
N LYS A 86 24.82 -7.47 -6.29
CA LYS A 86 24.28 -7.30 -4.93
C LYS A 86 23.23 -8.37 -4.62
N ARG A 87 23.14 -8.79 -3.35
CA ARG A 87 22.07 -9.67 -2.86
C ARG A 87 20.85 -8.84 -2.51
N ALA A 88 19.93 -8.71 -3.47
CA ALA A 88 18.71 -7.94 -3.32
C ALA A 88 17.46 -8.83 -3.24
N MET A 89 16.45 -8.37 -2.49
CA MET A 89 15.09 -8.92 -2.47
C MET A 89 14.06 -7.81 -2.58
N LEU A 90 12.90 -8.19 -3.08
CA LEU A 90 11.70 -7.34 -3.09
C LEU A 90 10.77 -7.70 -1.94
N ALA A 91 10.09 -6.70 -1.40
CA ALA A 91 8.94 -6.88 -0.51
C ALA A 91 7.80 -5.99 -1.02
N LEU A 92 6.79 -6.61 -1.65
CA LEU A 92 5.73 -5.91 -2.39
C LEU A 92 4.34 -6.24 -1.85
N ARG A 93 3.35 -5.44 -2.25
CA ARG A 93 1.94 -5.71 -1.96
C ARG A 93 1.37 -6.75 -2.91
N GLU A 94 0.43 -7.53 -2.38
CA GLU A 94 -0.44 -8.39 -3.14
C GLU A 94 -1.58 -7.58 -3.79
N PRO A 95 -1.95 -7.82 -5.06
CA PRO A 95 -3.05 -7.11 -5.71
C PRO A 95 -4.42 -7.57 -5.21
N SER A 96 -5.38 -6.64 -5.16
CA SER A 96 -6.80 -6.90 -4.91
C SER A 96 -7.54 -7.08 -6.24
N LEU A 97 -8.51 -7.99 -6.29
CA LEU A 97 -9.30 -8.28 -7.49
C LEU A 97 -10.10 -7.07 -8.00
N GLY A 98 -10.58 -6.22 -7.11
CA GLY A 98 -11.35 -5.06 -7.49
C GLY A 98 -10.62 -4.14 -8.48
N PRO A 99 -9.39 -3.67 -8.21
CA PRO A 99 -8.58 -2.95 -9.19
C PRO A 99 -8.28 -3.75 -10.46
N VAL A 100 -7.99 -5.04 -10.34
CA VAL A 100 -7.65 -5.92 -11.49
C VAL A 100 -8.80 -6.00 -12.49
N PHE A 101 -10.01 -6.26 -12.02
CA PHE A 101 -11.23 -6.32 -12.86
C PHE A 101 -11.88 -4.94 -13.11
N GLY A 102 -11.41 -3.89 -12.45
CA GLY A 102 -11.92 -2.52 -12.54
C GLY A 102 -11.26 -1.68 -13.63
N MET A 103 -10.37 -0.81 -13.23
CA MET A 103 -9.81 0.22 -14.13
C MET A 103 -8.33 0.05 -14.44
N LYS A 104 -7.60 -0.82 -13.74
CA LYS A 104 -6.15 -0.76 -13.79
C LYS A 104 -5.51 -2.12 -13.58
N GLY A 105 -4.42 -2.31 -14.28
CA GLY A 105 -3.52 -3.43 -14.15
C GLY A 105 -3.09 -3.77 -12.73
N GLY A 106 -2.70 -5.00 -12.54
CA GLY A 106 -2.27 -5.55 -11.28
C GLY A 106 -0.98 -4.94 -10.72
N ALA A 107 -0.52 -5.46 -9.59
CA ALA A 107 0.66 -4.96 -8.88
C ALA A 107 1.94 -5.75 -9.23
N ALA A 108 2.01 -6.42 -10.38
CA ALA A 108 3.14 -7.27 -10.75
C ALA A 108 4.30 -6.54 -11.48
N GLY A 109 4.17 -5.24 -11.74
CA GLY A 109 5.11 -4.49 -12.58
C GLY A 109 4.69 -4.45 -14.05
N GLY A 110 5.62 -4.17 -14.97
CA GLY A 110 5.33 -4.10 -16.40
C GLY A 110 6.57 -4.27 -17.27
N GLY A 111 6.37 -4.63 -18.53
CA GLY A 111 7.44 -4.92 -19.47
C GLY A 111 8.34 -6.05 -18.99
N ARG A 112 9.65 -5.83 -19.06
CA ARG A 112 10.65 -6.79 -18.56
C ARG A 112 10.90 -6.69 -17.05
N ALA A 113 10.35 -5.67 -16.37
CA ALA A 113 10.43 -5.52 -14.93
C ALA A 113 9.12 -5.97 -14.27
N GLN A 114 8.88 -7.28 -14.27
CA GLN A 114 7.70 -7.92 -13.72
C GLN A 114 8.03 -9.03 -12.73
N VAL A 115 7.08 -9.29 -11.82
CA VAL A 115 7.07 -10.44 -10.89
C VAL A 115 6.23 -11.56 -11.50
N LEU A 116 6.72 -12.78 -11.42
CA LEU A 116 6.11 -13.99 -11.96
C LEU A 116 5.71 -14.98 -10.85
N PRO A 117 4.66 -15.76 -11.08
CA PRO A 117 3.75 -15.82 -12.24
C PRO A 117 2.67 -14.73 -12.18
N MET A 118 2.64 -13.84 -13.18
CA MET A 118 1.83 -12.62 -13.19
C MET A 118 0.32 -12.90 -13.10
N GLU A 119 -0.18 -13.87 -13.84
CA GLU A 119 -1.61 -14.23 -13.86
C GLU A 119 -2.08 -14.72 -12.51
N GLN A 120 -1.37 -15.67 -11.88
CA GLN A 120 -1.73 -16.21 -10.59
C GLN A 120 -1.67 -15.13 -9.49
N ILE A 121 -0.67 -14.24 -9.53
CA ILE A 121 -0.52 -13.11 -8.60
C ILE A 121 -1.74 -12.19 -8.69
N ASN A 122 -2.19 -11.85 -9.90
CA ASN A 122 -3.28 -10.89 -10.11
C ASN A 122 -4.69 -11.49 -9.91
N LEU A 123 -4.83 -12.80 -9.85
CA LEU A 123 -6.10 -13.47 -9.63
C LEU A 123 -6.18 -14.03 -8.20
N HIS A 124 -6.18 -15.35 -8.02
CA HIS A 124 -6.38 -15.93 -6.69
C HIS A 124 -5.09 -16.18 -5.90
N PHE A 125 -3.94 -15.95 -6.45
CA PHE A 125 -2.61 -16.10 -5.86
C PHE A 125 -2.50 -17.33 -4.94
N THR A 126 -2.46 -17.12 -3.61
CA THR A 126 -2.45 -18.19 -2.58
C THR A 126 -3.68 -18.15 -1.66
N GLY A 127 -4.62 -17.25 -1.93
CA GLY A 127 -5.87 -17.15 -1.18
C GLY A 127 -5.84 -16.23 0.05
N ASP A 128 -4.81 -15.40 0.23
CA ASP A 128 -4.67 -14.52 1.40
C ASP A 128 -5.83 -13.51 1.48
N LEU A 129 -6.20 -12.88 0.36
CA LEU A 129 -7.35 -11.96 0.32
C LEU A 129 -8.67 -12.64 0.63
N HIS A 130 -8.85 -13.90 0.19
CA HIS A 130 -10.01 -14.69 0.54
C HIS A 130 -10.03 -15.01 2.04
N ALA A 131 -8.91 -15.39 2.64
CA ALA A 131 -8.80 -15.66 4.08
C ALA A 131 -9.14 -14.40 4.91
N ILE A 132 -8.66 -13.22 4.49
CA ILE A 132 -8.98 -11.93 5.12
C ILE A 132 -10.47 -11.63 5.01
N THR A 133 -11.06 -11.83 3.82
CA THR A 133 -12.50 -11.67 3.59
C THR A 133 -13.30 -12.59 4.50
N ALA A 134 -12.92 -13.87 4.59
CA ALA A 134 -13.60 -14.87 5.43
C ALA A 134 -13.52 -14.50 6.92
N ALA A 135 -12.35 -14.10 7.42
CA ALA A 135 -12.16 -13.68 8.81
C ALA A 135 -12.99 -12.43 9.16
N ASN A 136 -13.01 -11.45 8.26
CA ASN A 136 -13.81 -10.23 8.43
C ASN A 136 -15.32 -10.54 8.48
N ASN A 137 -15.79 -11.39 7.58
CA ASN A 137 -17.21 -11.71 7.47
C ASN A 137 -17.67 -12.68 8.58
N LEU A 138 -16.78 -13.54 9.07
CA LEU A 138 -17.05 -14.34 10.27
C LEU A 138 -17.33 -13.43 11.48
N LEU A 139 -16.53 -12.39 11.69
CA LEU A 139 -16.75 -11.42 12.77
C LEU A 139 -18.09 -10.70 12.60
N ALA A 140 -18.44 -10.26 11.38
CA ALA A 140 -19.74 -9.64 11.10
C ALA A 140 -20.91 -10.60 11.43
N ALA A 141 -20.80 -11.86 11.02
CA ALA A 141 -21.81 -12.88 11.33
C ALA A 141 -21.92 -13.14 12.84
N MET A 142 -20.81 -13.13 13.58
CA MET A 142 -20.82 -13.32 15.04
C MET A 142 -21.46 -12.12 15.77
N VAL A 143 -21.30 -10.89 15.30
CA VAL A 143 -22.00 -9.71 15.81
C VAL A 143 -23.50 -9.89 15.67
N ASP A 144 -23.98 -10.19 14.46
CA ASP A 144 -25.42 -10.34 14.17
C ASP A 144 -26.01 -11.55 14.92
N ASN A 145 -25.27 -12.66 15.00
CA ASN A 145 -25.70 -13.83 15.78
C ASN A 145 -25.79 -13.53 17.27
N HIS A 146 -24.86 -12.76 17.85
CA HIS A 146 -24.91 -12.36 19.25
C HIS A 146 -26.16 -11.54 19.56
N ILE A 147 -26.51 -10.59 18.67
CA ILE A 147 -27.75 -9.81 18.81
C ILE A 147 -28.97 -10.72 18.71
N GLN A 148 -29.02 -11.65 17.77
CA GLN A 148 -30.13 -12.58 17.55
C GLN A 148 -30.34 -13.55 18.71
N GLN A 149 -29.26 -14.02 19.35
CA GLN A 149 -29.28 -15.06 20.39
C GLN A 149 -29.35 -14.48 21.83
N GLY A 150 -29.99 -13.34 21.98
CA GLY A 150 -30.31 -12.77 23.30
C GLY A 150 -29.45 -11.58 23.72
N ASN A 151 -28.45 -11.18 22.92
CA ASN A 151 -27.70 -9.94 23.08
C ASN A 151 -27.18 -9.65 24.50
N ALA A 152 -26.51 -10.64 25.09
CA ALA A 152 -26.02 -10.56 26.49
C ALA A 152 -25.10 -9.36 26.76
N LEU A 153 -24.35 -8.88 25.74
CA LEU A 153 -23.49 -7.70 25.80
C LEU A 153 -24.27 -6.39 25.70
N GLY A 154 -25.57 -6.42 25.36
CA GLY A 154 -26.40 -5.24 25.21
C GLY A 154 -25.98 -4.36 24.02
N ILE A 155 -25.59 -4.95 22.91
CA ILE A 155 -25.24 -4.23 21.67
C ILE A 155 -26.45 -3.45 21.16
N ASP A 156 -26.29 -2.16 20.89
CA ASP A 156 -27.29 -1.39 20.17
C ASP A 156 -27.14 -1.67 18.65
N PRO A 157 -28.13 -2.32 18.00
CA PRO A 157 -28.04 -2.66 16.57
C PRO A 157 -27.82 -1.44 15.66
N ARG A 158 -28.23 -0.23 16.11
CA ARG A 158 -28.01 1.04 15.39
C ARG A 158 -26.59 1.56 15.50
N GLN A 159 -25.77 0.99 16.40
CA GLN A 159 -24.37 1.37 16.64
C GLN A 159 -23.40 0.25 16.27
N VAL A 160 -23.81 -0.69 15.45
CA VAL A 160 -22.92 -1.65 14.80
C VAL A 160 -22.17 -0.89 13.70
N THR A 161 -20.83 -0.85 13.81
CA THR A 161 -19.93 -0.15 12.87
C THR A 161 -19.16 -1.11 11.97
N TRP A 162 -19.15 -2.41 12.33
CA TRP A 162 -18.44 -3.43 11.57
C TRP A 162 -19.21 -3.79 10.31
N ARG A 163 -18.53 -3.65 9.18
CA ARG A 163 -19.07 -3.99 7.85
C ARG A 163 -18.54 -5.32 7.37
N ARG A 164 -19.27 -5.96 6.48
CA ARG A 164 -18.76 -7.07 5.68
C ARG A 164 -17.77 -6.59 4.65
N CYS A 165 -17.01 -7.49 4.03
CA CYS A 165 -16.16 -7.11 2.91
C CYS A 165 -16.26 -8.12 1.75
N LEU A 166 -15.89 -7.63 0.56
CA LEU A 166 -15.83 -8.40 -0.67
C LEU A 166 -14.70 -7.82 -1.53
N ASP A 167 -13.86 -8.68 -2.12
CA ASP A 167 -12.71 -8.22 -2.88
C ASP A 167 -13.03 -7.95 -4.35
N VAL A 168 -14.18 -7.34 -4.62
CA VAL A 168 -14.65 -6.91 -5.94
C VAL A 168 -15.23 -5.49 -5.82
N ASN A 169 -15.11 -4.69 -6.88
CA ASN A 169 -15.72 -3.37 -6.95
C ASN A 169 -17.23 -3.49 -7.16
N ASP A 170 -18.03 -3.18 -6.13
CA ASP A 170 -19.50 -3.24 -6.21
C ASP A 170 -20.15 -2.05 -5.50
N ARG A 171 -20.56 -1.03 -6.27
CA ARG A 171 -21.21 0.17 -5.71
C ARG A 171 -22.58 -0.09 -5.09
N GLN A 172 -23.26 -1.18 -5.47
CA GLN A 172 -24.58 -1.54 -4.92
C GLN A 172 -24.49 -1.91 -3.44
N LEU A 173 -23.33 -2.39 -3.00
CA LEU A 173 -23.09 -2.85 -1.63
C LEU A 173 -22.66 -1.75 -0.66
N ARG A 174 -22.53 -0.48 -1.09
CA ARG A 174 -22.10 0.63 -0.23
C ARG A 174 -23.03 0.88 0.94
N ALA A 175 -24.33 0.76 0.70
CA ALA A 175 -25.39 0.87 1.69
C ALA A 175 -26.51 -0.11 1.37
N ILE A 176 -26.81 -0.99 2.32
CA ILE A 176 -27.83 -2.02 2.21
C ILE A 176 -28.65 -2.08 3.50
N VAL A 177 -29.75 -2.78 3.48
CA VAL A 177 -30.45 -3.22 4.69
C VAL A 177 -30.23 -4.73 4.83
N SER A 178 -29.58 -5.15 5.90
CA SER A 178 -29.39 -6.56 6.26
C SER A 178 -30.49 -7.04 7.22
N GLY A 179 -30.66 -8.38 7.36
CA GLY A 179 -31.58 -8.98 8.32
C GLY A 179 -33.06 -8.95 7.92
N LEU A 180 -33.40 -8.71 6.64
CA LEU A 180 -34.77 -8.76 6.13
C LEU A 180 -35.30 -10.21 6.08
N GLY A 181 -36.65 -10.38 6.07
CA GLY A 181 -37.32 -11.68 5.99
C GLY A 181 -37.86 -12.18 7.33
N GLY A 182 -37.93 -11.32 8.34
CA GLY A 182 -38.55 -11.60 9.62
C GLY A 182 -37.62 -12.14 10.69
N LYS A 183 -38.17 -12.43 11.87
CA LYS A 183 -37.43 -12.80 13.08
C LYS A 183 -36.38 -13.91 12.91
N PRO A 184 -36.58 -14.95 12.10
CA PRO A 184 -35.57 -15.99 11.90
C PRO A 184 -34.28 -15.48 11.23
N ASN A 185 -34.35 -14.38 10.48
CA ASN A 185 -33.22 -13.85 9.69
C ASN A 185 -32.41 -12.77 10.43
N GLY A 186 -32.82 -12.37 11.63
CA GLY A 186 -32.11 -11.39 12.44
C GLY A 186 -32.84 -10.06 12.63
N THR A 187 -32.10 -9.06 13.05
CA THR A 187 -32.61 -7.70 13.28
C THR A 187 -32.29 -6.83 12.06
N PRO A 188 -33.30 -6.29 11.35
CA PRO A 188 -33.06 -5.38 10.25
C PRO A 188 -32.27 -4.14 10.69
N ARG A 189 -31.18 -3.85 9.97
CA ARG A 189 -30.35 -2.66 10.21
C ARG A 189 -29.69 -2.18 8.93
N GLU A 190 -29.32 -0.91 8.92
CA GLU A 190 -28.45 -0.38 7.89
C GLU A 190 -27.08 -1.07 7.98
N ASP A 191 -26.53 -1.46 6.85
CA ASP A 191 -25.26 -2.16 6.72
C ASP A 191 -24.56 -1.75 5.41
N GLY A 192 -23.42 -2.35 5.10
CA GLY A 192 -22.70 -2.16 3.84
C GLY A 192 -21.50 -3.07 3.76
N PHE A 193 -20.83 -3.02 2.62
CA PHE A 193 -19.59 -3.73 2.38
C PHE A 193 -18.47 -2.74 2.09
N ASP A 194 -17.28 -3.05 2.59
CA ASP A 194 -16.03 -2.43 2.18
C ASP A 194 -15.28 -3.42 1.26
N ILE A 195 -14.40 -2.93 0.37
CA ILE A 195 -13.51 -3.84 -0.35
C ILE A 195 -12.49 -4.43 0.63
N THR A 196 -12.14 -5.70 0.45
CA THR A 196 -11.25 -6.42 1.38
C THR A 196 -9.95 -5.67 1.68
N ALA A 197 -9.34 -5.04 0.68
CA ALA A 197 -8.14 -4.23 0.82
C ALA A 197 -8.32 -2.94 1.67
N ALA A 198 -9.56 -2.50 1.91
CA ALA A 198 -9.89 -1.36 2.78
C ALA A 198 -10.36 -1.80 4.19
N SER A 199 -10.50 -3.10 4.44
CA SER A 199 -10.93 -3.62 5.73
C SER A 199 -9.88 -3.38 6.82
N GLU A 200 -10.34 -3.25 8.07
CA GLU A 200 -9.41 -3.16 9.21
C GLU A 200 -8.65 -4.48 9.41
N VAL A 201 -9.23 -5.64 9.06
CA VAL A 201 -8.55 -6.95 9.12
C VAL A 201 -7.32 -6.97 8.22
N MET A 202 -7.40 -6.39 7.00
CA MET A 202 -6.24 -6.22 6.11
C MET A 202 -5.15 -5.37 6.76
N ALA A 203 -5.52 -4.25 7.40
CA ALA A 203 -4.56 -3.38 8.08
C ALA A 203 -3.89 -4.08 9.27
N VAL A 204 -4.66 -4.79 10.08
CA VAL A 204 -4.18 -5.63 11.21
C VAL A 204 -3.21 -6.69 10.70
N PHE A 205 -3.59 -7.43 9.67
CA PHE A 205 -2.78 -8.46 9.04
C PHE A 205 -1.41 -7.94 8.57
N CYS A 206 -1.39 -6.77 7.93
CA CYS A 206 -0.16 -6.16 7.44
C CYS A 206 0.73 -5.55 8.53
N LEU A 207 0.17 -5.17 9.69
CA LEU A 207 0.91 -4.59 10.81
C LEU A 207 1.32 -5.61 11.87
N ALA A 208 0.75 -6.82 11.84
CA ALA A 208 1.12 -7.89 12.75
C ALA A 208 2.58 -8.32 12.54
N LYS A 209 3.26 -8.63 13.66
CA LYS A 209 4.65 -9.07 13.70
C LYS A 209 4.78 -10.60 13.70
N ASP A 210 3.78 -11.26 14.25
CA ASP A 210 3.67 -12.72 14.36
C ASP A 210 2.21 -13.13 14.63
N LEU A 211 1.96 -14.41 14.77
CA LEU A 211 0.62 -14.97 15.00
C LEU A 211 0.00 -14.53 16.34
N GLN A 212 0.81 -14.31 17.38
CA GLN A 212 0.32 -13.88 18.69
C GLN A 212 -0.07 -12.39 18.65
N ASP A 213 0.74 -11.55 18.01
CA ASP A 213 0.42 -10.13 17.79
C ASP A 213 -0.82 -9.99 16.89
N LEU A 214 -0.94 -10.82 15.84
CA LEU A 214 -2.16 -10.89 15.02
C LEU A 214 -3.41 -11.15 15.89
N LYS A 215 -3.38 -12.20 16.73
CA LYS A 215 -4.51 -12.55 17.61
C LYS A 215 -4.83 -11.44 18.60
N ALA A 216 -3.81 -10.83 19.21
CA ALA A 216 -3.98 -9.73 20.14
C ALA A 216 -4.60 -8.50 19.46
N ARG A 217 -4.18 -8.17 18.23
CA ARG A 217 -4.76 -7.08 17.42
C ARG A 217 -6.21 -7.38 17.03
N LEU A 218 -6.49 -8.58 16.54
CA LEU A 218 -7.85 -9.00 16.19
C LEU A 218 -8.79 -8.91 17.40
N SER A 219 -8.32 -9.25 18.60
CA SER A 219 -9.13 -9.17 19.83
C SER A 219 -9.58 -7.73 20.14
N ARG A 220 -8.80 -6.70 19.75
CA ARG A 220 -9.12 -5.28 20.00
C ARG A 220 -10.04 -4.65 18.97
N LEU A 221 -10.36 -5.32 17.84
CA LEU A 221 -11.25 -4.79 16.82
C LEU A 221 -12.57 -4.32 17.45
N GLN A 222 -12.92 -3.05 17.31
CA GLN A 222 -14.19 -2.53 17.78
C GLN A 222 -15.26 -2.74 16.72
N VAL A 223 -16.36 -3.42 17.10
CA VAL A 223 -17.41 -3.82 16.17
C VAL A 223 -18.72 -3.06 16.35
N ALA A 224 -18.98 -2.60 17.57
CA ALA A 224 -20.23 -1.95 17.92
C ALA A 224 -20.08 -1.15 19.23
N ARG A 225 -21.16 -0.50 19.64
CA ARG A 225 -21.32 0.02 21.01
C ARG A 225 -22.58 -0.56 21.65
N THR A 226 -22.55 -0.69 22.98
CA THR A 226 -23.74 -1.08 23.79
C THR A 226 -24.73 0.07 23.83
N TYR A 227 -25.98 -0.19 24.28
CA TYR A 227 -26.96 0.87 24.59
C TYR A 227 -26.43 1.93 25.59
N GLY A 228 -25.50 1.56 26.47
CA GLY A 228 -24.82 2.47 27.37
C GLY A 228 -23.60 3.19 26.77
N GLY A 229 -23.32 3.02 25.47
CA GLY A 229 -22.23 3.68 24.74
C GLY A 229 -20.85 3.06 24.92
N LYS A 230 -20.69 1.95 25.65
CA LYS A 230 -19.42 1.23 25.80
C LYS A 230 -19.05 0.54 24.49
N PRO A 231 -17.76 0.55 24.08
CA PRO A 231 -17.30 -0.21 22.92
C PRO A 231 -17.45 -1.72 23.17
N VAL A 232 -17.77 -2.46 22.10
CA VAL A 232 -17.77 -3.93 22.05
C VAL A 232 -16.71 -4.35 21.07
N THR A 233 -15.89 -5.33 21.47
CA THR A 233 -14.75 -5.80 20.69
C THR A 233 -14.96 -7.23 20.16
N ALA A 234 -14.13 -7.63 19.19
CA ALA A 234 -14.07 -9.02 18.74
C ALA A 234 -13.63 -9.98 19.86
N GLY A 235 -12.87 -9.48 20.85
CA GLY A 235 -12.50 -10.21 22.06
C GLY A 235 -13.70 -10.51 22.95
N ASP A 236 -14.60 -9.53 23.14
CA ASP A 236 -15.85 -9.72 23.92
C ASP A 236 -16.77 -10.75 23.28
N LEU A 237 -16.72 -10.88 21.95
CA LEU A 237 -17.45 -11.89 21.17
C LEU A 237 -16.71 -13.22 21.03
N HIS A 238 -15.52 -13.36 21.63
CA HIS A 238 -14.64 -14.54 21.51
C HIS A 238 -14.28 -14.92 20.05
N ALA A 239 -14.28 -13.94 19.10
CA ALA A 239 -14.08 -14.18 17.68
C ALA A 239 -12.60 -14.30 17.29
N ALA A 240 -11.69 -13.68 18.03
CA ALA A 240 -10.28 -13.54 17.67
C ALA A 240 -9.57 -14.87 17.41
N GLY A 241 -9.91 -15.93 18.15
CA GLY A 241 -9.32 -17.26 17.96
C GLY A 241 -9.65 -17.87 16.60
N ALA A 242 -10.94 -17.87 16.22
CA ALA A 242 -11.41 -18.40 14.93
C ALA A 242 -10.89 -17.56 13.75
N MET A 243 -10.87 -16.22 13.88
CA MET A 243 -10.28 -15.33 12.87
C MET A 243 -8.78 -15.63 12.68
N THR A 244 -8.04 -15.82 13.79
CA THR A 244 -6.60 -16.17 13.72
C THR A 244 -6.38 -17.51 13.04
N ALA A 245 -7.24 -18.51 13.31
CA ALA A 245 -7.16 -19.82 12.65
C ALA A 245 -7.35 -19.73 11.13
N LEU A 246 -8.29 -18.90 10.65
CA LEU A 246 -8.50 -18.62 9.23
C LEU A 246 -7.28 -17.92 8.58
N LEU A 247 -6.58 -17.09 9.33
CA LEU A 247 -5.47 -16.27 8.83
C LEU A 247 -4.09 -16.92 9.02
N ARG A 248 -4.00 -18.08 9.68
CA ARG A 248 -2.73 -18.70 10.08
C ARG A 248 -1.79 -18.94 8.90
N ASP A 249 -2.28 -19.58 7.86
CA ASP A 249 -1.46 -19.92 6.70
C ASP A 249 -1.28 -18.70 5.77
N ALA A 250 -2.29 -17.83 5.69
CA ALA A 250 -2.21 -16.56 4.98
C ALA A 250 -1.11 -15.65 5.55
N LEU A 251 -0.85 -15.68 6.86
CA LEU A 251 0.14 -14.81 7.52
C LEU A 251 1.59 -15.08 7.08
N GLN A 252 1.85 -16.21 6.44
CA GLN A 252 3.15 -16.51 5.84
C GLN A 252 3.29 -15.76 4.51
N PRO A 253 4.39 -14.99 4.30
CA PRO A 253 4.63 -14.29 3.03
C PRO A 253 4.74 -15.22 1.83
N ASN A 254 4.31 -14.73 0.68
CA ASN A 254 4.39 -15.45 -0.59
C ASN A 254 5.75 -15.17 -1.26
N LEU A 255 6.56 -16.20 -1.44
CA LEU A 255 7.79 -16.16 -2.23
C LEU A 255 7.45 -16.37 -3.70
N VAL A 256 7.93 -15.45 -4.52
CA VAL A 256 7.86 -15.45 -5.99
C VAL A 256 9.18 -14.88 -6.54
N GLN A 257 9.26 -14.65 -7.83
CA GLN A 257 10.46 -14.17 -8.51
C GLN A 257 10.16 -13.10 -9.54
N THR A 258 11.15 -12.28 -9.86
CA THR A 258 11.09 -11.42 -11.05
C THR A 258 11.43 -12.22 -12.32
N ILE A 259 11.23 -11.62 -13.50
CA ILE A 259 11.68 -12.21 -14.78
C ILE A 259 13.19 -12.52 -14.75
N ASP A 260 14.01 -11.66 -14.14
CA ASP A 260 15.46 -11.86 -13.96
C ASP A 260 15.81 -12.85 -12.83
N GLY A 261 14.81 -13.40 -12.14
CA GLY A 261 15.00 -14.37 -11.06
C GLY A 261 15.47 -13.75 -9.74
N THR A 262 15.15 -12.47 -9.46
CA THR A 262 15.35 -11.87 -8.14
C THR A 262 14.22 -12.33 -7.20
N PRO A 263 14.52 -12.82 -5.98
CA PRO A 263 13.50 -13.23 -5.03
C PRO A 263 12.60 -12.05 -4.61
N CYS A 264 11.30 -12.32 -4.51
CA CYS A 264 10.30 -11.35 -4.10
C CYS A 264 9.34 -11.97 -3.06
N LEU A 265 9.12 -11.27 -1.94
CA LEU A 265 8.06 -11.58 -0.99
C LEU A 265 6.86 -10.66 -1.26
N MET A 266 5.74 -11.25 -1.70
CA MET A 266 4.49 -10.51 -1.87
C MET A 266 3.53 -10.87 -0.73
N HIS A 267 3.01 -9.85 -0.01
CA HIS A 267 2.18 -10.14 1.14
C HIS A 267 1.34 -8.96 1.60
N GLY A 268 0.01 -9.15 1.62
CA GLY A 268 -0.97 -8.15 1.99
C GLY A 268 -1.05 -6.97 1.01
N GLY A 269 -2.19 -6.29 0.98
CA GLY A 269 -2.47 -5.25 -0.01
C GLY A 269 -3.40 -4.14 0.48
N PRO A 270 -3.11 -3.45 1.62
CA PRO A 270 -3.99 -2.40 2.11
C PRO A 270 -3.95 -1.18 1.17
N PHE A 271 -5.12 -0.55 0.98
CA PHE A 271 -5.21 0.67 0.17
C PHE A 271 -4.53 1.85 0.87
N ALA A 272 -3.75 2.63 0.10
CA ALA A 272 -2.97 3.75 0.65
C ALA A 272 -3.77 5.03 0.87
N ASN A 273 -4.97 5.14 0.33
CA ASN A 273 -5.85 6.30 0.54
C ASN A 273 -6.78 6.16 1.76
N ILE A 274 -6.81 5.00 2.41
CA ILE A 274 -7.68 4.74 3.58
C ILE A 274 -6.97 3.93 4.69
N ALA A 275 -5.87 3.27 4.37
CA ALA A 275 -5.02 2.52 5.29
C ALA A 275 -3.55 2.88 5.04
N HIS A 276 -2.60 2.14 5.62
CA HIS A 276 -1.17 2.47 5.54
C HIS A 276 -0.50 2.17 4.18
N GLY A 277 -1.18 1.47 3.26
CA GLY A 277 -0.78 1.37 1.85
C GLY A 277 0.55 0.69 1.54
N CYS A 278 1.03 -0.20 2.41
CA CYS A 278 2.30 -0.89 2.29
C CYS A 278 2.10 -2.40 2.49
N ASN A 279 3.02 -3.21 1.97
CA ASN A 279 3.07 -4.64 2.27
C ASN A 279 3.26 -4.90 3.77
N SER A 280 3.13 -6.16 4.18
CA SER A 280 3.19 -6.53 5.59
C SER A 280 4.54 -6.24 6.26
N VAL A 281 4.52 -6.04 7.57
CA VAL A 281 5.73 -5.97 8.41
C VAL A 281 6.51 -7.27 8.30
N ILE A 282 5.81 -8.41 8.38
CA ILE A 282 6.44 -9.75 8.31
C ILE A 282 7.24 -9.92 7.00
N ALA A 283 6.66 -9.60 5.83
CA ALA A 283 7.37 -9.74 4.57
C ALA A 283 8.63 -8.85 4.51
N THR A 284 8.50 -7.58 4.93
CA THR A 284 9.65 -6.66 4.93
C THR A 284 10.77 -7.12 5.88
N THR A 285 10.42 -7.48 7.12
CA THR A 285 11.42 -7.94 8.12
C THR A 285 12.03 -9.28 7.74
N THR A 286 11.25 -10.19 7.13
CA THR A 286 11.76 -11.46 6.59
C THR A 286 12.76 -11.21 5.46
N ALA A 287 12.46 -10.35 4.49
CA ALA A 287 13.39 -9.97 3.44
C ALA A 287 14.68 -9.34 4.00
N MET A 288 14.56 -8.47 5.03
CA MET A 288 15.70 -7.83 5.67
C MET A 288 16.64 -8.80 6.42
N ARG A 289 16.14 -9.98 6.79
CA ARG A 289 16.94 -11.06 7.38
C ARG A 289 17.68 -11.88 6.31
N LEU A 290 17.14 -11.94 5.09
CA LEU A 290 17.60 -12.82 4.01
C LEU A 290 18.56 -12.15 3.01
N ALA A 291 18.43 -10.85 2.80
CA ALA A 291 19.20 -10.11 1.79
C ALA A 291 20.15 -9.09 2.40
N ASP A 292 20.95 -8.43 1.54
CA ASP A 292 21.78 -7.28 1.92
C ASP A 292 21.07 -5.96 1.57
N TYR A 293 20.18 -5.99 0.56
CA TYR A 293 19.34 -4.87 0.15
C TYR A 293 17.90 -5.33 -0.02
N VAL A 294 16.97 -4.58 0.55
CA VAL A 294 15.53 -4.82 0.38
C VAL A 294 14.90 -3.61 -0.27
N VAL A 295 14.24 -3.84 -1.41
CA VAL A 295 13.44 -2.83 -2.10
C VAL A 295 11.98 -3.07 -1.77
N THR A 296 11.32 -2.05 -1.22
CA THR A 296 9.88 -2.07 -0.92
C THR A 296 9.21 -0.83 -1.48
N GLU A 297 7.89 -0.84 -1.57
CA GLU A 297 7.15 0.30 -2.09
C GLU A 297 6.04 0.77 -1.16
N ALA A 298 5.65 2.04 -1.32
CA ALA A 298 4.45 2.63 -0.73
C ALA A 298 3.47 3.07 -1.81
N GLY A 299 2.17 2.89 -1.56
CA GLY A 299 1.12 3.19 -2.54
C GLY A 299 0.95 4.69 -2.81
N PHE A 300 0.55 5.04 -4.03
CA PHE A 300 0.34 6.43 -4.48
C PHE A 300 1.59 7.32 -4.38
N GLY A 301 1.41 8.62 -4.09
CA GLY A 301 2.49 9.58 -3.92
C GLY A 301 3.14 9.52 -2.55
N ALA A 302 4.30 10.18 -2.42
CA ALA A 302 5.03 10.19 -1.15
C ALA A 302 4.26 10.92 -0.04
N ASP A 303 3.41 11.85 -0.38
CA ASP A 303 2.50 12.55 0.55
C ASP A 303 1.49 11.63 1.24
N LEU A 304 1.09 10.53 0.59
CA LEU A 304 0.18 9.55 1.16
C LEU A 304 0.89 8.27 1.59
N GLY A 305 1.50 7.57 0.63
CA GLY A 305 2.07 6.25 0.88
C GLY A 305 3.34 6.30 1.71
N ALA A 306 4.31 7.15 1.35
CA ALA A 306 5.56 7.24 2.12
C ALA A 306 5.33 7.88 3.50
N GLU A 307 4.43 8.87 3.62
CA GLU A 307 4.04 9.42 4.92
C GLU A 307 3.57 8.30 5.86
N LYS A 308 2.61 7.47 5.42
CA LYS A 308 2.08 6.36 6.22
C LYS A 308 3.09 5.24 6.44
N PHE A 309 3.97 5.01 5.48
CA PHE A 309 5.09 4.08 5.66
C PHE A 309 5.97 4.53 6.82
N MET A 310 6.35 5.81 6.86
CA MET A 310 7.19 6.38 7.92
C MET A 310 6.44 6.45 9.26
N ASP A 311 5.29 7.13 9.27
CA ASP A 311 4.61 7.49 10.52
C ASP A 311 3.72 6.38 11.11
N ILE A 312 3.37 5.35 10.34
CA ILE A 312 2.60 4.20 10.82
C ILE A 312 3.46 2.93 10.81
N LYS A 313 3.84 2.41 9.63
CA LYS A 313 4.53 1.12 9.52
C LYS A 313 5.88 1.12 10.23
N CYS A 314 6.73 2.11 9.94
CA CYS A 314 8.06 2.19 10.55
C CYS A 314 7.98 2.41 12.06
N ARG A 315 7.09 3.28 12.50
CA ARG A 315 6.88 3.55 13.93
C ARG A 315 6.46 2.30 14.70
N MET A 316 5.56 1.48 14.15
CA MET A 316 5.06 0.26 14.79
C MET A 316 6.03 -0.92 14.69
N SER A 317 6.81 -1.00 13.63
CA SER A 317 7.72 -2.14 13.38
C SER A 317 9.14 -1.93 13.87
N GLY A 318 9.55 -0.68 14.09
CA GLY A 318 10.93 -0.33 14.46
C GLY A 318 11.92 -0.35 13.29
N ILE A 319 11.47 -0.61 12.05
CA ILE A 319 12.27 -0.49 10.83
C ILE A 319 12.21 0.94 10.29
N PHE A 320 13.23 1.36 9.54
CA PHE A 320 13.22 2.66 8.85
C PHE A 320 14.07 2.59 7.58
N PRO A 321 13.67 3.22 6.45
CA PRO A 321 14.43 3.12 5.22
C PRO A 321 15.78 3.86 5.31
N ASP A 322 16.82 3.28 4.71
CA ASP A 322 18.15 3.89 4.59
C ASP A 322 18.17 4.95 3.48
N ALA A 323 17.37 4.77 2.41
CA ALA A 323 17.17 5.75 1.35
C ALA A 323 15.76 5.63 0.75
N VAL A 324 15.36 6.68 0.03
CA VAL A 324 14.10 6.73 -0.72
C VAL A 324 14.40 6.93 -2.20
N VAL A 325 13.76 6.14 -3.05
CA VAL A 325 13.73 6.33 -4.50
C VAL A 325 12.40 6.97 -4.85
N LEU A 326 12.46 8.18 -5.39
CA LEU A 326 11.29 8.97 -5.79
C LEU A 326 11.07 8.86 -7.29
N VAL A 327 10.05 8.12 -7.70
CA VAL A 327 9.70 7.93 -9.11
C VAL A 327 9.01 9.18 -9.65
N ALA A 328 9.50 9.69 -10.76
CA ALA A 328 8.88 10.78 -11.50
C ALA A 328 8.83 10.43 -12.99
N THR A 329 7.84 10.98 -13.70
CA THR A 329 7.73 10.91 -15.17
C THR A 329 7.50 12.30 -15.73
N VAL A 330 8.05 12.56 -16.90
CA VAL A 330 7.82 13.82 -17.62
C VAL A 330 6.33 14.04 -17.85
N ARG A 331 5.60 12.98 -18.22
CA ARG A 331 4.14 13.01 -18.45
C ARG A 331 3.36 13.44 -17.21
N ALA A 332 3.66 12.85 -16.06
CA ALA A 332 2.98 13.21 -14.81
C ALA A 332 3.25 14.66 -14.42
N LEU A 333 4.48 15.13 -14.54
CA LEU A 333 4.82 16.51 -14.25
C LEU A 333 4.17 17.48 -15.22
N LYS A 334 4.10 17.18 -16.53
CA LYS A 334 3.34 18.00 -17.50
C LYS A 334 1.85 18.05 -17.13
N SER A 335 1.27 16.93 -16.70
CA SER A 335 -0.11 16.88 -16.22
C SER A 335 -0.32 17.78 -14.99
N HIS A 336 0.59 17.72 -14.01
CA HIS A 336 0.59 18.63 -12.86
C HIS A 336 0.77 20.09 -13.24
N GLY A 337 1.43 20.38 -14.36
CA GLY A 337 1.55 21.73 -14.95
C GLY A 337 0.37 22.14 -15.82
N GLY A 338 -0.71 21.36 -15.85
CA GLY A 338 -1.95 21.69 -16.56
C GLY A 338 -1.99 21.26 -18.02
N CYS A 339 -1.05 20.42 -18.50
CA CYS A 339 -1.08 19.88 -19.86
C CYS A 339 -2.26 18.90 -20.03
N PRO A 340 -3.09 19.07 -21.07
CA PRO A 340 -4.18 18.14 -21.37
C PRO A 340 -3.68 16.71 -21.65
N LYS A 341 -4.48 15.70 -21.29
CA LYS A 341 -4.12 14.29 -21.47
C LYS A 341 -3.74 13.93 -22.91
N ALA A 342 -4.42 14.52 -23.90
CA ALA A 342 -4.16 14.28 -25.33
C ALA A 342 -2.76 14.77 -25.78
N ASP A 343 -2.21 15.78 -25.09
CA ASP A 343 -0.96 16.45 -25.49
C ASP A 343 0.26 15.98 -24.69
N LEU A 344 0.09 15.06 -23.72
CA LEU A 344 1.17 14.59 -22.84
C LEU A 344 2.33 13.91 -23.58
N SER A 345 2.09 13.40 -24.78
CA SER A 345 3.12 12.77 -25.63
C SER A 345 3.94 13.77 -26.47
N HIS A 346 3.52 15.05 -26.57
CA HIS A 346 4.23 16.11 -27.27
C HIS A 346 5.13 16.89 -26.30
N GLU A 347 6.26 17.39 -26.81
CA GLU A 347 7.15 18.25 -26.02
C GLU A 347 6.38 19.46 -25.48
N ASN A 348 6.51 19.68 -24.16
CA ASN A 348 5.94 20.86 -23.51
C ASN A 348 6.76 21.26 -22.27
N VAL A 349 7.90 21.91 -22.51
CA VAL A 349 8.83 22.36 -21.46
C VAL A 349 8.17 23.33 -20.49
N GLU A 350 7.23 24.17 -20.95
CA GLU A 350 6.54 25.13 -20.10
C GLU A 350 5.57 24.47 -19.12
N ALA A 351 4.78 23.49 -19.59
CA ALA A 351 3.94 22.69 -18.70
C ALA A 351 4.78 21.89 -17.70
N LEU A 352 5.90 21.30 -18.17
CA LEU A 352 6.83 20.60 -17.28
C LEU A 352 7.34 21.54 -16.18
N ARG A 353 7.78 22.76 -16.54
CA ARG A 353 8.26 23.78 -15.58
C ARG A 353 7.22 24.11 -14.52
N LYS A 354 5.95 24.26 -14.91
CA LYS A 354 4.83 24.50 -13.98
C LYS A 354 4.53 23.32 -13.07
N GLY A 355 4.82 22.10 -13.51
CA GLY A 355 4.60 20.88 -12.71
C GLY A 355 5.76 20.51 -11.80
N LEU A 356 6.98 21.01 -12.04
CA LEU A 356 8.17 20.73 -11.20
C LEU A 356 7.96 20.98 -9.70
N PRO A 357 7.19 21.98 -9.23
CA PRO A 357 6.94 22.16 -7.80
C PRO A 357 6.39 20.92 -7.10
N ASN A 358 5.63 20.06 -7.80
CA ASN A 358 5.17 18.80 -7.23
C ASN A 358 6.33 17.86 -6.86
N LEU A 359 7.29 17.68 -7.77
CA LEU A 359 8.48 16.87 -7.53
C LEU A 359 9.35 17.47 -6.42
N LEU A 360 9.57 18.78 -6.46
CA LEU A 360 10.42 19.49 -5.50
C LEU A 360 9.86 19.42 -4.07
N ALA A 361 8.54 19.50 -3.90
CA ALA A 361 7.89 19.34 -2.62
C ALA A 361 8.12 17.93 -2.05
N HIS A 362 7.99 16.88 -2.86
CA HIS A 362 8.28 15.52 -2.42
C HIS A 362 9.76 15.32 -2.05
N ILE A 363 10.70 15.89 -2.81
CA ILE A 363 12.13 15.88 -2.46
C ILE A 363 12.35 16.55 -1.10
N ASP A 364 11.72 17.69 -0.86
CA ASP A 364 11.81 18.42 0.40
C ASP A 364 11.29 17.59 1.59
N HIS A 365 10.13 16.95 1.45
CA HIS A 365 9.56 16.08 2.49
C HIS A 365 10.53 14.96 2.86
N ILE A 366 11.10 14.26 1.87
CA ILE A 366 12.02 13.15 2.10
C ILE A 366 13.28 13.63 2.81
N ARG A 367 13.87 14.75 2.34
CA ARG A 367 15.14 15.26 2.86
C ARG A 367 15.00 16.02 4.18
N ASN A 368 13.98 16.84 4.30
CA ASN A 368 13.88 17.82 5.38
C ASN A 368 12.90 17.41 6.47
N VAL A 369 11.87 16.63 6.18
CA VAL A 369 10.95 16.09 7.20
C VAL A 369 11.48 14.75 7.72
N TRP A 370 11.70 13.77 6.84
CA TRP A 370 12.11 12.42 7.27
C TRP A 370 13.63 12.21 7.33
N LYS A 371 14.42 13.19 6.90
CA LYS A 371 15.90 13.17 6.97
C LYS A 371 16.49 11.94 6.28
N ARG A 372 15.96 11.58 5.10
CA ARG A 372 16.47 10.46 4.30
C ARG A 372 17.15 10.93 3.02
N PRO A 373 18.22 10.24 2.58
CA PRO A 373 18.73 10.41 1.24
C PRO A 373 17.65 10.09 0.21
N VAL A 374 17.59 10.86 -0.87
CA VAL A 374 16.66 10.65 -1.99
C VAL A 374 17.41 10.54 -3.30
N VAL A 375 16.99 9.60 -4.14
CA VAL A 375 17.38 9.50 -5.55
C VAL A 375 16.10 9.59 -6.38
N VAL A 376 16.08 10.48 -7.37
CA VAL A 376 14.95 10.57 -8.30
C VAL A 376 15.15 9.55 -9.40
N ALA A 377 14.22 8.62 -9.56
CA ALA A 377 14.14 7.69 -10.68
C ALA A 377 13.26 8.31 -11.77
N LEU A 378 13.87 8.79 -12.85
CA LEU A 378 13.14 9.26 -14.02
C LEU A 378 12.71 8.06 -14.86
N ASN A 379 11.46 7.61 -14.67
CA ASN A 379 10.87 6.53 -15.46
C ASN A 379 10.55 7.05 -16.86
N ARG A 380 11.40 6.67 -17.81
CA ARG A 380 11.44 7.24 -19.17
C ARG A 380 10.37 6.64 -20.06
N PHE A 381 9.70 7.51 -20.80
CA PHE A 381 8.86 7.15 -21.95
C PHE A 381 9.53 7.54 -23.27
N VAL A 382 9.20 6.81 -24.34
CA VAL A 382 9.77 7.06 -25.69
C VAL A 382 9.51 8.49 -26.19
N SER A 383 8.43 9.12 -25.73
CA SER A 383 8.05 10.49 -26.08
C SER A 383 8.80 11.58 -25.33
N ASP A 384 9.60 11.24 -24.30
CA ASP A 384 10.29 12.22 -23.48
C ASP A 384 11.48 12.81 -24.26
N THR A 385 11.55 14.14 -24.35
CA THR A 385 12.58 14.84 -25.12
C THR A 385 13.79 15.20 -24.26
N GLU A 386 14.95 15.42 -24.89
CA GLU A 386 16.16 15.81 -24.18
C GLU A 386 16.01 17.17 -23.47
N ALA A 387 15.25 18.12 -24.05
CA ALA A 387 14.97 19.41 -23.43
C ALA A 387 14.16 19.25 -22.12
N GLU A 388 13.14 18.40 -22.13
CA GLU A 388 12.34 18.09 -20.95
C GLU A 388 13.17 17.38 -19.87
N MET A 389 13.96 16.37 -20.26
CA MET A 389 14.83 15.64 -19.34
C MET A 389 15.93 16.52 -18.74
N ALA A 390 16.52 17.41 -19.53
CA ALA A 390 17.52 18.37 -19.06
C ALA A 390 16.97 19.34 -18.03
N LEU A 391 15.76 19.88 -18.27
CA LEU A 391 15.08 20.76 -17.31
C LEU A 391 14.81 20.04 -15.97
N LEU A 392 14.33 18.80 -16.02
CA LEU A 392 14.06 18.00 -14.81
C LEU A 392 15.37 17.73 -14.05
N ARG A 393 16.42 17.28 -14.73
CA ARG A 393 17.74 17.05 -14.11
C ARG A 393 18.29 18.29 -13.44
N GLN A 394 18.19 19.45 -14.10
CA GLN A 394 18.65 20.72 -13.52
C GLN A 394 17.88 21.07 -12.24
N ALA A 395 16.55 20.97 -12.27
CA ALA A 395 15.72 21.27 -11.10
C ALA A 395 16.04 20.34 -9.91
N CYS A 396 16.28 19.06 -10.17
CA CYS A 396 16.66 18.12 -9.12
C CYS A 396 18.09 18.38 -8.60
N ALA A 397 19.02 18.76 -9.48
CA ALA A 397 20.39 19.11 -9.07
C ALA A 397 20.38 20.36 -8.16
N ASP A 398 19.59 21.37 -8.50
CA ASP A 398 19.40 22.59 -7.68
C ASP A 398 18.78 22.25 -6.32
N ALA A 399 17.91 21.24 -6.26
CA ALA A 399 17.35 20.70 -5.02
C ALA A 399 18.29 19.73 -4.29
N GLY A 400 19.48 19.44 -4.83
CA GLY A 400 20.47 18.52 -4.26
C GLY A 400 20.00 17.05 -4.24
N ALA A 401 19.17 16.64 -5.20
CA ALA A 401 18.69 15.28 -5.38
C ALA A 401 19.25 14.70 -6.70
N PRO A 402 20.08 13.63 -6.65
CA PRO A 402 20.56 12.98 -7.86
C PRO A 402 19.40 12.36 -8.65
N VAL A 403 19.51 12.41 -9.99
CA VAL A 403 18.54 11.82 -10.92
C VAL A 403 19.23 10.76 -11.75
N GLU A 404 18.61 9.58 -11.83
CA GLU A 404 19.03 8.51 -12.74
C GLU A 404 17.86 8.09 -13.64
N LEU A 405 18.20 7.74 -14.88
CA LEU A 405 17.21 7.20 -15.82
C LEU A 405 16.82 5.77 -15.43
N CYS A 406 15.55 5.47 -15.56
CA CYS A 406 15.00 4.14 -15.38
C CYS A 406 14.32 3.70 -16.69
N ASP A 407 14.90 2.69 -17.36
CA ASP A 407 14.40 2.06 -18.57
C ASP A 407 14.04 0.58 -18.32
N GLY A 408 13.53 0.31 -17.10
CA GLY A 408 13.24 -1.03 -16.64
C GLY A 408 12.13 -1.72 -17.42
N TRP A 409 11.14 -0.98 -17.90
CA TRP A 409 10.06 -1.55 -18.72
C TRP A 409 10.61 -2.22 -19.99
N ALA A 410 11.51 -1.56 -20.70
CA ALA A 410 12.03 -2.06 -21.97
C ALA A 410 13.19 -3.06 -21.79
N LYS A 411 14.03 -2.89 -20.76
CA LYS A 411 15.32 -3.57 -20.61
C LYS A 411 15.46 -4.39 -19.32
N GLY A 412 14.41 -4.46 -18.48
CA GLY A 412 14.51 -5.14 -17.19
C GLY A 412 15.60 -4.54 -16.29
N GLY A 413 16.30 -5.38 -15.52
CA GLY A 413 17.37 -4.94 -14.63
C GLY A 413 18.54 -4.25 -15.34
N ASP A 414 18.82 -4.57 -16.61
CA ASP A 414 19.88 -3.93 -17.38
C ASP A 414 19.63 -2.43 -17.62
N GLY A 415 18.37 -2.03 -17.76
CA GLY A 415 17.96 -0.63 -17.93
C GLY A 415 17.98 0.18 -16.63
N VAL A 416 18.37 -0.43 -15.49
CA VAL A 416 18.28 0.19 -14.16
C VAL A 416 19.59 0.08 -13.38
N LYS A 417 20.67 -0.43 -13.99
CA LYS A 417 21.98 -0.62 -13.34
C LYS A 417 22.56 0.67 -12.76
N GLU A 418 22.43 1.79 -13.46
CA GLU A 418 22.96 3.08 -13.01
C GLU A 418 22.22 3.56 -11.75
N LEU A 419 20.89 3.47 -11.76
CA LEU A 419 20.07 3.78 -10.60
C LEU A 419 20.44 2.84 -9.42
N ALA A 420 20.60 1.55 -9.67
CA ALA A 420 20.99 0.57 -8.66
C ALA A 420 22.37 0.90 -8.05
N ALA A 421 23.36 1.20 -8.89
CA ALA A 421 24.69 1.59 -8.43
C ALA A 421 24.66 2.89 -7.60
N ARG A 422 23.88 3.89 -8.04
CA ARG A 422 23.70 5.15 -7.32
C ARG A 422 23.09 4.93 -5.94
N VAL A 423 22.00 4.17 -5.87
CA VAL A 423 21.29 3.89 -4.61
C VAL A 423 22.20 3.09 -3.67
N CYS A 424 22.84 2.01 -4.13
CA CYS A 424 23.78 1.24 -3.31
C CYS A 424 24.94 2.11 -2.80
N GLY A 425 25.55 2.95 -3.65
CA GLY A 425 26.62 3.85 -3.23
C GLY A 425 26.20 4.82 -2.13
N ILE A 426 24.97 5.34 -2.20
CA ILE A 426 24.41 6.25 -1.18
C ILE A 426 24.19 5.50 0.15
N VAL A 427 23.50 4.35 0.13
CA VAL A 427 23.17 3.63 1.37
C VAL A 427 24.37 2.97 2.03
N ASP A 428 25.38 2.60 1.24
CA ASP A 428 26.62 2.01 1.76
C ASP A 428 27.53 3.07 2.41
N SER A 429 27.48 4.32 1.92
CA SER A 429 28.27 5.44 2.45
C SER A 429 27.55 6.25 3.53
N ALA A 430 26.23 6.17 3.61
CA ALA A 430 25.46 6.95 4.56
C ALA A 430 25.62 6.42 6.00
N PRO A 431 25.88 7.29 6.99
CA PRO A 431 25.86 6.87 8.39
C PRO A 431 24.44 6.44 8.78
N LYS A 432 24.33 5.44 9.67
CA LYS A 432 23.05 5.09 10.28
C LYS A 432 22.49 6.33 11.01
N SER A 433 21.32 6.78 10.63
CA SER A 433 20.64 7.91 11.25
C SER A 433 19.37 7.45 11.96
N ALA A 434 19.05 8.11 13.08
CA ALA A 434 17.84 7.82 13.82
C ALA A 434 16.58 8.04 12.96
N PRO A 435 15.49 7.31 13.23
CA PRO A 435 14.18 7.59 12.63
C PRO A 435 13.74 9.03 12.87
N CYS A 436 13.22 9.67 11.82
CA CYS A 436 12.65 11.00 11.91
C CYS A 436 11.21 10.96 11.37
N TYR A 437 10.27 11.33 12.19
CA TYR A 437 8.84 11.24 11.92
C TYR A 437 8.23 12.62 11.65
N THR A 438 7.06 12.65 11.02
CA THR A 438 6.36 13.90 10.73
C THR A 438 5.92 14.61 12.01
N TYR A 439 5.60 13.87 13.07
CA TYR A 439 5.14 14.39 14.36
C TYR A 439 5.61 13.50 15.52
N ASP A 440 5.62 14.10 16.73
CA ASP A 440 5.82 13.35 17.98
C ASP A 440 4.55 12.56 18.31
N ILE A 441 4.71 11.27 18.69
CA ILE A 441 3.57 10.39 18.98
C ILE A 441 2.79 10.81 20.22
N THR A 442 3.37 11.55 21.13
CA THR A 442 2.75 12.03 22.38
C THR A 442 1.83 13.23 22.18
N LEU A 443 1.87 13.88 21.02
CA LEU A 443 0.99 15.00 20.69
C LEU A 443 -0.49 14.58 20.74
N PRO A 444 -1.42 15.51 20.98
CA PRO A 444 -2.84 15.29 20.76
C PRO A 444 -3.15 14.85 19.34
N LEU A 445 -4.19 14.04 19.16
CA LEU A 445 -4.59 13.55 17.82
C LEU A 445 -4.86 14.70 16.84
N LYS A 446 -5.48 15.78 17.30
CA LYS A 446 -5.70 17.01 16.52
C LYS A 446 -4.37 17.56 15.99
N ASP A 447 -3.38 17.72 16.86
CA ASP A 447 -2.09 18.33 16.53
C ASP A 447 -1.28 17.46 15.56
N LYS A 448 -1.41 16.13 15.63
CA LYS A 448 -0.84 15.19 14.64
C LYS A 448 -1.44 15.39 13.26
N ILE A 449 -2.77 15.54 13.18
CA ILE A 449 -3.47 15.84 11.93
C ILE A 449 -2.97 17.17 11.35
N GLU A 450 -2.87 18.21 12.17
CA GLU A 450 -2.36 19.52 11.76
C GLU A 450 -0.89 19.46 11.33
N ALA A 451 -0.05 18.66 12.01
CA ALA A 451 1.35 18.47 11.62
C ALA A 451 1.50 17.83 10.24
N ILE A 452 0.72 16.79 9.93
CA ILE A 452 0.73 16.18 8.59
C ILE A 452 0.23 17.20 7.55
N ALA A 453 -0.89 17.87 7.83
CA ALA A 453 -1.49 18.84 6.92
C ALA A 453 -0.54 19.99 6.57
N THR A 454 0.18 20.52 7.55
CA THR A 454 1.08 21.66 7.33
C THR A 454 2.43 21.23 6.76
N ARG A 455 3.04 20.17 7.30
CA ARG A 455 4.41 19.78 6.95
C ARG A 455 4.51 18.95 5.67
N ILE A 456 3.45 18.19 5.33
CA ILE A 456 3.43 17.31 4.16
C ILE A 456 2.52 17.87 3.07
N TYR A 457 1.33 18.40 3.42
CA TYR A 457 0.38 18.85 2.40
C TYR A 457 0.48 20.34 2.08
N GLY A 458 1.26 21.13 2.84
CA GLY A 458 1.39 22.56 2.61
C GLY A 458 0.12 23.37 2.94
N ALA A 459 -0.81 22.79 3.71
CA ALA A 459 -2.02 23.46 4.16
C ALA A 459 -1.70 24.59 5.16
N ALA A 460 -2.39 25.72 5.05
CA ALA A 460 -2.27 26.80 6.03
C ALA A 460 -3.04 26.52 7.33
N LYS A 461 -4.12 25.74 7.24
CA LYS A 461 -4.96 25.39 8.38
C LYS A 461 -5.72 24.09 8.13
N VAL A 462 -6.25 23.52 9.23
CA VAL A 462 -7.17 22.39 9.18
C VAL A 462 -8.52 22.83 9.74
N GLU A 463 -9.59 22.52 9.05
CA GLU A 463 -10.96 22.70 9.53
C GLU A 463 -11.58 21.34 9.87
N PHE A 464 -12.16 21.24 11.08
CA PHE A 464 -12.78 20.04 11.58
C PHE A 464 -14.31 20.21 11.56
N ALA A 465 -14.99 19.38 10.78
CA ALA A 465 -16.44 19.47 10.60
C ALA A 465 -17.20 18.97 11.85
N GLY A 466 -18.34 19.59 12.12
CA GLY A 466 -19.31 19.10 13.10
C GLY A 466 -18.73 18.78 14.47
N ASN A 467 -18.82 17.50 14.85
CA ASN A 467 -18.38 17.00 16.15
C ASN A 467 -17.02 16.32 16.16
N VAL A 468 -16.23 16.43 15.08
CA VAL A 468 -14.94 15.73 14.93
C VAL A 468 -13.99 16.01 16.10
N LEU A 469 -13.87 17.26 16.54
CA LEU A 469 -13.03 17.60 17.69
C LEU A 469 -13.47 16.90 18.98
N LYS A 470 -14.80 16.78 19.19
CA LYS A 470 -15.33 16.03 20.35
C LYS A 470 -15.06 14.53 20.23
N GLN A 471 -15.10 13.99 19.01
CA GLN A 471 -14.76 12.59 18.76
C GLN A 471 -13.27 12.34 19.02
N LEU A 472 -12.37 13.20 18.56
CA LEU A 472 -10.94 13.11 18.84
C LEU A 472 -10.66 13.15 20.34
N GLN A 473 -11.26 14.11 21.07
CA GLN A 473 -11.12 14.19 22.53
C GLN A 473 -11.61 12.90 23.21
N LYS A 474 -12.77 12.37 22.78
CA LYS A 474 -13.28 11.11 23.33
C LYS A 474 -12.31 9.94 23.10
N LEU A 475 -11.70 9.85 21.93
CA LEU A 475 -10.68 8.81 21.67
C LEU A 475 -9.46 8.98 22.57
N GLU A 476 -9.02 10.21 22.83
CA GLU A 476 -7.92 10.48 23.77
C GLU A 476 -8.30 10.06 25.20
N ASP A 477 -9.52 10.38 25.65
CA ASP A 477 -10.04 9.98 26.96
C ASP A 477 -10.18 8.44 27.08
N GLU A 478 -10.45 7.74 25.98
CA GLU A 478 -10.48 6.27 25.88
C GLU A 478 -9.06 5.65 25.78
N GLY A 479 -7.98 6.46 25.83
CA GLY A 479 -6.58 5.99 25.86
C GLY A 479 -5.89 5.89 24.51
N TRP A 480 -6.47 6.44 23.44
CA TRP A 480 -5.94 6.35 22.07
C TRP A 480 -5.10 7.57 21.63
N ARG A 481 -4.67 8.41 22.60
CA ARG A 481 -3.87 9.59 22.31
C ARG A 481 -2.57 9.27 21.57
N GLU A 482 -1.85 8.22 21.96
CA GLU A 482 -0.56 7.84 21.37
C GLU A 482 -0.69 6.98 20.11
N CYS A 483 -1.86 6.94 19.48
CA CYS A 483 -2.02 6.31 18.17
C CYS A 483 -1.47 7.21 17.05
N PRO A 484 -0.84 6.64 16.01
CA PRO A 484 -0.60 7.33 14.76
C PRO A 484 -1.91 7.74 14.07
N VAL A 485 -1.82 8.72 13.18
CA VAL A 485 -2.94 9.17 12.36
C VAL A 485 -2.72 8.77 10.89
N CYS A 486 -3.78 8.31 10.26
CA CYS A 486 -3.86 7.99 8.85
C CYS A 486 -4.81 8.98 8.16
N ILE A 487 -4.29 9.94 7.40
CA ILE A 487 -5.14 10.85 6.63
C ILE A 487 -5.64 10.13 5.38
N ALA A 488 -6.97 10.01 5.27
CA ALA A 488 -7.65 9.47 4.10
C ALA A 488 -8.11 10.64 3.22
N LYS A 489 -7.45 10.83 2.06
CA LYS A 489 -7.75 11.91 1.10
C LYS A 489 -7.56 11.46 -0.34
N THR A 490 -7.88 12.33 -1.30
CA THR A 490 -7.56 12.09 -2.71
C THR A 490 -6.05 11.88 -2.90
N GLN A 491 -5.69 10.97 -3.78
CA GLN A 491 -4.29 10.70 -4.14
C GLN A 491 -3.73 11.68 -5.19
N TYR A 492 -4.56 12.46 -5.85
CA TYR A 492 -4.17 13.26 -7.03
C TYR A 492 -3.64 14.66 -6.69
N SER A 493 -3.71 15.07 -5.44
CA SER A 493 -3.28 16.39 -4.98
C SER A 493 -2.72 16.31 -3.56
N PHE A 494 -1.88 17.26 -3.18
CA PHE A 494 -1.53 17.48 -1.77
C PHE A 494 -2.75 17.93 -0.93
N SER A 495 -3.72 18.62 -1.54
CA SER A 495 -4.96 19.04 -0.88
C SER A 495 -6.02 17.92 -0.82
N ASP A 496 -7.18 18.22 -0.26
CA ASP A 496 -8.38 17.40 -0.31
C ASP A 496 -9.24 17.63 -1.58
N ASP A 497 -8.82 18.55 -2.45
CA ASP A 497 -9.40 18.77 -3.79
C ASP A 497 -8.51 18.20 -4.88
N ALA A 498 -8.98 17.16 -5.57
CA ALA A 498 -8.27 16.49 -6.67
C ALA A 498 -7.96 17.41 -7.88
N LYS A 499 -8.60 18.56 -7.98
CA LYS A 499 -8.40 19.53 -9.07
C LYS A 499 -7.23 20.49 -8.82
N LEU A 500 -6.77 20.61 -7.59
CA LEU A 500 -5.62 21.45 -7.24
C LEU A 500 -4.33 20.70 -7.55
N LEU A 501 -3.86 20.83 -8.78
CA LEU A 501 -2.66 20.15 -9.29
C LEU A 501 -1.35 20.84 -8.83
N GLY A 502 -0.22 20.22 -9.13
CA GLY A 502 1.10 20.75 -8.77
C GLY A 502 1.41 20.62 -7.28
N ALA A 503 1.86 21.71 -6.68
CA ALA A 503 2.10 21.80 -5.23
C ALA A 503 1.28 22.96 -4.64
N PRO A 504 -0.04 22.78 -4.44
CA PRO A 504 -0.87 23.83 -3.84
C PRO A 504 -0.38 24.12 -2.43
N ALA A 505 -0.24 25.40 -2.10
CA ALA A 505 0.15 25.86 -0.77
C ALA A 505 -0.90 26.82 -0.22
N GLY A 506 -0.98 26.90 1.11
CA GLY A 506 -1.87 27.85 1.79
C GLY A 506 -3.35 27.47 1.74
N HIS A 507 -3.70 26.28 1.25
CA HIS A 507 -5.08 25.79 1.24
C HIS A 507 -5.54 25.35 2.64
N THR A 508 -6.83 25.12 2.78
CA THR A 508 -7.43 24.53 4.00
C THR A 508 -7.66 23.05 3.77
N LEU A 509 -7.24 22.20 4.72
CA LEU A 509 -7.61 20.78 4.75
C LEU A 509 -8.88 20.59 5.58
N HIS A 510 -9.89 19.90 5.05
CA HIS A 510 -11.18 19.72 5.72
C HIS A 510 -11.31 18.29 6.23
N ILE A 511 -11.27 18.08 7.55
CA ILE A 511 -11.51 16.79 8.19
C ILE A 511 -13.00 16.65 8.48
N ARG A 512 -13.65 15.73 7.77
CA ARG A 512 -15.12 15.52 7.83
C ARG A 512 -15.52 14.48 8.86
N GLN A 513 -14.67 13.48 9.09
CA GLN A 513 -14.94 12.36 9.98
C GLN A 513 -13.63 11.79 10.53
N VAL A 514 -13.69 11.15 11.69
CA VAL A 514 -12.61 10.30 12.22
C VAL A 514 -13.14 8.92 12.57
N ARG A 515 -12.28 7.91 12.42
CA ARG A 515 -12.59 6.52 12.77
C ARG A 515 -11.38 5.89 13.46
N LEU A 516 -11.60 5.23 14.58
CA LEU A 516 -10.58 4.42 15.22
C LEU A 516 -10.51 3.05 14.52
N ASN A 517 -9.32 2.65 14.11
CA ASN A 517 -8.99 1.28 13.74
C ASN A 517 -8.23 0.66 14.93
N ALA A 518 -8.98 0.20 15.92
CA ALA A 518 -8.45 -0.20 17.24
C ALA A 518 -7.52 -1.43 17.17
N GLY A 519 -7.83 -2.39 16.31
CA GLY A 519 -6.99 -3.56 16.08
C GLY A 519 -5.69 -3.19 15.37
N ALA A 520 -5.78 -2.37 14.33
CA ALA A 520 -4.62 -1.86 13.61
C ALA A 520 -3.79 -0.87 14.45
N GLY A 521 -4.42 -0.14 15.38
CA GLY A 521 -3.78 0.78 16.32
C GLY A 521 -3.49 2.15 15.70
N PHE A 522 -4.36 2.68 14.84
CA PHE A 522 -4.28 4.06 14.33
C PHE A 522 -5.66 4.68 14.14
N VAL A 523 -5.69 6.01 14.11
CA VAL A 523 -6.90 6.79 13.85
C VAL A 523 -6.92 7.24 12.40
N VAL A 524 -8.02 6.95 11.68
CA VAL A 524 -8.24 7.44 10.31
C VAL A 524 -8.97 8.78 10.37
N ALA A 525 -8.39 9.80 9.74
CA ALA A 525 -9.01 11.12 9.57
C ALA A 525 -9.38 11.32 8.09
N PHE A 526 -10.67 11.44 7.81
CA PHE A 526 -11.20 11.55 6.45
C PHE A 526 -11.24 13.00 5.99
N ALA A 527 -10.43 13.31 4.98
CA ALA A 527 -10.40 14.59 4.29
C ALA A 527 -11.00 14.42 2.88
N GLY A 528 -12.30 14.65 2.76
CA GLY A 528 -13.08 14.42 1.56
C GLY A 528 -13.92 13.14 1.60
N ASP A 529 -14.59 12.85 0.48
CA ASP A 529 -15.47 11.67 0.34
C ASP A 529 -14.64 10.47 -0.14
N ILE A 530 -14.08 9.74 0.80
CA ILE A 530 -13.29 8.54 0.51
C ILE A 530 -14.17 7.31 0.52
N ILE A 531 -14.15 6.59 -0.59
CA ILE A 531 -15.01 5.43 -0.85
C ILE A 531 -14.25 4.15 -0.54
N ALA A 532 -14.71 3.41 0.47
CA ALA A 532 -14.15 2.12 0.87
C ALA A 532 -14.66 0.94 0.02
N MET A 533 -15.71 1.14 -0.78
CA MET A 533 -16.20 0.19 -1.78
C MET A 533 -16.22 0.90 -3.15
N PRO A 534 -15.18 0.74 -3.99
CA PRO A 534 -15.16 1.28 -5.33
C PRO A 534 -16.28 0.70 -6.21
N GLY A 535 -16.65 1.41 -7.26
CA GLY A 535 -17.53 0.87 -8.29
C GLY A 535 -16.77 0.51 -9.55
N LEU A 536 -17.29 -0.41 -10.34
CA LEU A 536 -16.78 -0.65 -11.67
C LEU A 536 -16.92 0.61 -12.54
N PRO A 537 -15.94 0.91 -13.42
CA PRO A 537 -16.01 2.00 -14.38
C PRO A 537 -17.05 1.71 -15.48
N LYS A 538 -17.21 2.67 -16.40
CA LYS A 538 -18.14 2.50 -17.54
C LYS A 538 -17.75 1.32 -18.44
N VAL A 539 -16.45 1.10 -18.63
CA VAL A 539 -15.87 -0.05 -19.33
C VAL A 539 -14.85 -0.67 -18.37
N PRO A 540 -15.21 -1.71 -17.63
CA PRO A 540 -14.31 -2.39 -16.70
C PRO A 540 -13.31 -3.28 -17.46
N ALA A 541 -12.13 -3.48 -16.90
CA ALA A 541 -11.12 -4.40 -17.43
C ALA A 541 -11.67 -5.84 -17.59
N ALA A 542 -12.63 -6.21 -16.75
CA ALA A 542 -13.34 -7.50 -16.83
C ALA A 542 -13.97 -7.80 -18.18
N GLU A 543 -14.29 -6.80 -19.01
CA GLU A 543 -14.84 -7.01 -20.36
C GLU A 543 -13.80 -7.53 -21.36
N ALA A 544 -12.51 -7.30 -21.11
CA ALA A 544 -11.41 -7.72 -21.96
C ALA A 544 -10.71 -8.99 -21.48
N ILE A 545 -10.87 -9.36 -20.21
CA ILE A 545 -10.23 -10.54 -19.63
C ILE A 545 -11.04 -11.79 -20.02
N ASP A 546 -10.37 -12.77 -20.62
CA ASP A 546 -10.99 -14.01 -21.09
C ASP A 546 -10.01 -15.19 -20.96
N VAL A 547 -10.48 -16.38 -21.28
CA VAL A 547 -9.69 -17.61 -21.39
C VAL A 547 -9.84 -18.12 -22.81
N ASP A 548 -8.72 -18.31 -23.51
CA ASP A 548 -8.71 -18.81 -24.87
C ASP A 548 -9.03 -20.32 -24.98
N GLU A 549 -9.06 -20.84 -26.18
CA GLU A 549 -9.35 -22.27 -26.49
C GLU A 549 -8.30 -23.24 -25.91
N ASN A 550 -7.11 -22.76 -25.57
CA ASN A 550 -6.04 -23.54 -24.96
C ASN A 550 -6.05 -23.47 -23.42
N GLY A 551 -6.95 -22.67 -22.83
CA GLY A 551 -7.03 -22.42 -21.41
C GLY A 551 -6.09 -21.33 -20.90
N GLU A 552 -5.48 -20.56 -21.82
CA GLU A 552 -4.59 -19.45 -21.46
C GLU A 552 -5.39 -18.18 -21.16
N ILE A 553 -4.97 -17.42 -20.16
CA ILE A 553 -5.58 -16.13 -19.81
C ILE A 553 -5.19 -15.10 -20.87
N VAL A 554 -6.16 -14.34 -21.36
CA VAL A 554 -5.98 -13.24 -22.31
C VAL A 554 -6.60 -11.94 -21.76
N GLY A 555 -6.14 -10.80 -22.23
CA GLY A 555 -6.69 -9.50 -21.86
C GLY A 555 -6.39 -9.05 -20.41
N LEU A 556 -5.53 -9.74 -19.71
CA LEU A 556 -5.06 -9.35 -18.37
C LEU A 556 -3.89 -8.36 -18.49
N PHE A 557 -4.16 -7.14 -19.00
CA PHE A 557 -3.26 -5.98 -19.24
C PHE A 557 -2.35 -6.04 -20.47
#